data_cb7d40d67f9274c9c1d5aac77f2daa6e
#
_entry.id   cb7d40d67f9274c9c1d5aac77f2daa6e
#
_cell.length_a   1.000
_cell.length_b   1.000
_cell.length_c   1.000
_cell.angle_alpha   90.00
_cell.angle_beta   90.00
_cell.angle_gamma   90.00
#
_symmetry.space_group_name_H-M   'P 1'
#
loop_
_entity.id
_entity.type
_entity.pdbx_description
1 polymer ?
#
loop_
_entity_poly.entity_id
_entity_poly.type
_entity_poly.pdbx_seq_one_letter_code
_entity_poly.pdbx_strand_id
1 'polypeptide(L)'
;AGLICSEDVVYFGVVIGLFLTLSVLKLQSTKQHYSWWWRWARYGGVVCIALGIGYLTSKPMFMCYYDTTETEHNTITREGQRVMNLIDDQLTITMYVNLLDKSAPAGMPENQMSNLRELKPFLRFKPDTRLKYVYFYDSTDHSRFRGATASLPLREQMLKICDDEDLDPEFFLSPEEIHRQIDLTSEGNRMI
;
A
#
# COMPACT_ATOMS: atom_id res chain seq x y z
N ALA A 1 -3.52 -14.82 -5.90
CA ALA A 1 -3.62 -15.58 -4.65
C ALA A 1 -2.51 -16.62 -4.65
N GLY A 2 -1.80 -16.80 -3.54
CA GLY A 2 -0.63 -17.69 -3.44
C GLY A 2 0.37 -17.20 -2.41
N LEU A 3 0.09 -16.06 -1.76
CA LEU A 3 0.88 -15.56 -0.64
C LEU A 3 0.23 -15.97 0.67
N ILE A 4 0.99 -16.67 1.51
CA ILE A 4 0.58 -17.03 2.86
C ILE A 4 1.26 -16.05 3.82
N CYS A 5 0.44 -15.33 4.60
CA CYS A 5 0.92 -14.47 5.67
C CYS A 5 0.92 -15.26 6.99
N SER A 6 1.97 -15.11 7.80
CA SER A 6 2.01 -15.74 9.12
C SER A 6 0.85 -15.29 10.01
N GLU A 7 0.40 -14.05 9.85
CA GLU A 7 -0.76 -13.48 10.54
C GLU A 7 -2.02 -14.31 10.30
N ASP A 8 -2.31 -14.65 9.03
CA ASP A 8 -3.50 -15.43 8.66
C ASP A 8 -3.47 -16.83 9.31
N VAL A 9 -2.31 -17.50 9.26
CA VAL A 9 -2.13 -18.85 9.84
C VAL A 9 -2.34 -18.81 11.35
N VAL A 10 -1.72 -17.84 12.02
CA VAL A 10 -1.84 -17.68 13.48
C VAL A 10 -3.28 -17.31 13.84
N TYR A 11 -3.93 -16.42 13.08
CA TYR A 11 -5.33 -16.04 13.30
C TYR A 11 -6.25 -17.27 13.28
N PHE A 12 -6.16 -18.11 12.25
CA PHE A 12 -6.94 -19.36 12.20
C PHE A 12 -6.62 -20.30 13.34
N GLY A 13 -5.32 -20.46 13.69
CA GLY A 13 -4.90 -21.25 14.82
C GLY A 13 -5.47 -20.77 16.15
N VAL A 14 -5.45 -19.46 16.39
CA VAL A 14 -5.99 -18.81 17.59
C VAL A 14 -7.50 -18.99 17.66
N VAL A 15 -8.22 -18.81 16.56
CA VAL A 15 -9.69 -18.99 16.50
C VAL A 15 -10.07 -20.44 16.82
N ILE A 16 -9.40 -21.40 16.19
CA ILE A 16 -9.64 -22.83 16.45
C ILE A 16 -9.34 -23.15 17.91
N GLY A 17 -8.18 -22.73 18.41
CA GLY A 17 -7.78 -22.95 19.81
C GLY A 17 -8.75 -22.31 20.80
N LEU A 18 -9.23 -21.10 20.52
CA LEU A 18 -10.22 -20.42 21.33
C LEU A 18 -11.52 -21.24 21.44
N PHE A 19 -12.10 -21.66 20.32
CA PHE A 19 -13.35 -22.43 20.33
C PHE A 19 -13.17 -23.80 21.00
N LEU A 20 -12.07 -24.50 20.77
CA LEU A 20 -11.77 -25.76 21.44
C LEU A 20 -11.65 -25.57 22.95
N THR A 21 -10.89 -24.56 23.39
CA THR A 21 -10.72 -24.27 24.82
C THR A 21 -12.04 -23.90 25.49
N LEU A 22 -12.85 -23.05 24.84
CA LEU A 22 -14.18 -22.69 25.35
C LEU A 22 -15.12 -23.92 25.45
N SER A 23 -15.05 -24.83 24.48
CA SER A 23 -15.81 -26.09 24.49
C SER A 23 -15.38 -26.99 25.65
N VAL A 24 -14.09 -27.14 25.88
CA VAL A 24 -13.56 -27.92 27.02
C VAL A 24 -13.97 -27.29 28.36
N LEU A 25 -13.83 -25.95 28.49
CA LEU A 25 -14.27 -25.22 29.69
C LEU A 25 -15.76 -25.41 29.96
N LYS A 26 -16.57 -25.38 28.91
CA LYS A 26 -18.02 -25.63 29.03
C LYS A 26 -18.30 -27.03 29.54
N LEU A 27 -17.66 -28.07 29.00
CA LEU A 27 -17.78 -29.44 29.45
C LEU A 27 -17.34 -29.62 30.91
N GLN A 28 -16.21 -29.03 31.30
CA GLN A 28 -15.74 -29.05 32.68
C GLN A 28 -16.70 -28.36 33.66
N SER A 29 -17.28 -27.23 33.23
CA SER A 29 -18.23 -26.47 34.07
C SER A 29 -19.53 -27.22 34.36
N THR A 30 -19.84 -28.23 33.55
CA THR A 30 -21.00 -29.11 33.78
C THR A 30 -20.75 -30.17 34.87
N LYS A 31 -19.47 -30.56 35.04
CA LYS A 31 -19.06 -31.59 36.01
C LYS A 31 -18.61 -31.03 37.36
N GLN A 32 -18.16 -29.79 37.42
CA GLN A 32 -17.61 -29.16 38.63
C GLN A 32 -18.39 -27.90 39.01
N HIS A 33 -18.83 -27.78 40.25
CA HIS A 33 -19.47 -26.61 40.81
C HIS A 33 -18.44 -25.54 41.16
N TYR A 34 -18.07 -24.71 40.18
CA TYR A 34 -17.24 -23.52 40.43
C TYR A 34 -18.12 -22.32 40.79
N SER A 35 -17.60 -21.44 41.68
CA SER A 35 -18.22 -20.14 41.94
C SER A 35 -18.40 -19.36 40.64
N TRP A 36 -19.52 -18.62 40.54
CA TRP A 36 -19.88 -17.83 39.35
C TRP A 36 -18.75 -16.90 38.86
N TRP A 37 -18.02 -16.22 39.79
CA TRP A 37 -16.89 -15.37 39.49
C TRP A 37 -15.70 -16.11 38.84
N TRP A 38 -15.35 -17.28 39.30
CA TRP A 38 -14.28 -18.12 38.72
C TRP A 38 -14.62 -18.61 37.32
N ARG A 39 -15.89 -18.83 37.06
CA ARG A 39 -16.35 -19.21 35.71
C ARG A 39 -16.12 -18.06 34.72
N TRP A 40 -16.59 -16.86 35.06
CA TRP A 40 -16.40 -15.69 34.20
C TRP A 40 -14.91 -15.31 34.05
N ALA A 41 -14.11 -15.38 35.07
CA ALA A 41 -12.67 -15.13 35.02
C ALA A 41 -11.95 -16.08 34.05
N ARG A 42 -12.30 -17.37 34.03
CA ARG A 42 -11.70 -18.34 33.10
C ARG A 42 -12.08 -18.09 31.66
N TYR A 43 -13.35 -17.83 31.37
CA TYR A 43 -13.79 -17.47 30.01
C TYR A 43 -13.17 -16.14 29.55
N GLY A 44 -13.20 -15.12 30.38
CA GLY A 44 -12.60 -13.83 30.11
C GLY A 44 -11.10 -13.93 29.89
N GLY A 45 -10.38 -14.71 30.71
CA GLY A 45 -8.96 -14.94 30.56
C GLY A 45 -8.59 -15.56 29.21
N VAL A 46 -9.32 -16.59 28.78
CA VAL A 46 -9.08 -17.22 27.47
C VAL A 46 -9.29 -16.26 26.31
N VAL A 47 -10.37 -15.46 26.38
CA VAL A 47 -10.64 -14.44 25.36
C VAL A 47 -9.56 -13.36 25.34
N CYS A 48 -9.12 -12.86 26.52
CA CYS A 48 -8.05 -11.88 26.62
C CYS A 48 -6.72 -12.40 26.05
N ILE A 49 -6.38 -13.67 26.32
CA ILE A 49 -5.18 -14.29 25.76
C ILE A 49 -5.28 -14.39 24.23
N ALA A 50 -6.41 -14.81 23.68
CA ALA A 50 -6.63 -14.90 22.25
C ALA A 50 -6.49 -13.53 21.57
N LEU A 51 -7.10 -12.48 22.15
CA LEU A 51 -6.99 -11.10 21.66
C LEU A 51 -5.54 -10.59 21.77
N GLY A 52 -4.84 -10.90 22.85
CA GLY A 52 -3.44 -10.54 23.06
C GLY A 52 -2.52 -11.15 21.99
N ILE A 53 -2.69 -12.44 21.69
CA ILE A 53 -1.92 -13.11 20.63
C ILE A 53 -2.24 -12.47 19.28
N GLY A 54 -3.53 -12.24 18.94
CA GLY A 54 -3.93 -11.58 17.71
C GLY A 54 -3.30 -10.19 17.57
N TYR A 55 -3.32 -9.40 18.64
CA TYR A 55 -2.69 -8.08 18.65
C TYR A 55 -1.18 -8.12 18.43
N LEU A 56 -0.48 -9.06 19.06
CA LEU A 56 0.97 -9.21 18.89
C LEU A 56 1.34 -9.64 17.48
N THR A 57 0.61 -10.59 16.91
CA THR A 57 0.89 -11.10 15.55
C THR A 57 0.55 -10.11 14.44
N SER A 58 -0.34 -9.14 14.70
CA SER A 58 -0.64 -8.04 13.76
C SER A 58 0.45 -6.97 13.70
N LYS A 59 1.51 -7.07 14.54
CA LYS A 59 2.62 -6.12 14.45
C LYS A 59 3.52 -6.45 13.27
N PRO A 60 3.93 -5.44 12.45
CA PRO A 60 4.78 -5.65 11.26
C PRO A 60 6.08 -6.43 11.55
N MET A 61 6.60 -6.31 12.76
CA MET A 61 7.84 -6.97 13.20
C MET A 61 7.73 -8.52 13.23
N PHE A 62 6.51 -9.08 13.38
CA PHE A 62 6.26 -10.52 13.46
C PHE A 62 5.65 -11.09 12.18
N MET A 63 5.45 -10.25 11.16
CA MET A 63 4.89 -10.68 9.88
C MET A 63 5.95 -11.39 9.05
N CYS A 64 5.71 -12.66 8.73
CA CYS A 64 6.47 -13.42 7.76
C CYS A 64 5.58 -13.71 6.55
N TYR A 65 6.17 -13.62 5.36
CA TYR A 65 5.47 -13.86 4.10
C TYR A 65 6.09 -15.08 3.41
N TYR A 66 5.24 -15.99 2.99
CA TYR A 66 5.65 -17.15 2.20
C TYR A 66 4.86 -17.16 0.89
N ASP A 67 5.58 -17.02 -0.23
CA ASP A 67 4.98 -17.08 -1.55
C ASP A 67 4.98 -18.53 -2.04
N THR A 68 3.79 -19.07 -2.29
CA THR A 68 3.58 -20.43 -2.79
C THR A 68 3.41 -20.46 -4.30
N THR A 69 3.54 -19.32 -4.99
CA THR A 69 3.45 -19.28 -6.45
C THR A 69 4.77 -19.77 -7.07
N GLU A 70 4.68 -20.52 -8.14
CA GLU A 70 5.82 -21.06 -8.86
C GLU A 70 6.80 -19.98 -9.36
N THR A 71 6.28 -18.78 -9.61
CA THR A 71 7.03 -17.64 -10.14
C THR A 71 7.38 -16.57 -9.11
N GLU A 72 7.02 -16.77 -7.83
CA GLU A 72 7.24 -15.84 -6.71
C GLU A 72 6.83 -14.38 -7.02
N HIS A 73 5.83 -14.18 -7.90
CA HIS A 73 5.40 -12.85 -8.37
C HIS A 73 4.77 -11.97 -7.27
N ASN A 74 4.37 -12.54 -6.14
CA ASN A 74 3.73 -11.79 -5.06
C ASN A 74 4.73 -11.24 -4.03
N THR A 75 6.03 -11.54 -4.20
CA THR A 75 7.10 -11.02 -3.36
C THR A 75 8.22 -10.46 -4.24
N ILE A 76 9.05 -9.59 -3.65
CA ILE A 76 10.27 -9.12 -4.30
C ILE A 76 11.37 -10.17 -4.15
N THR A 77 12.32 -10.17 -5.07
CA THR A 77 13.48 -11.09 -5.06
C THR A 77 14.24 -11.00 -3.74
N ARG A 78 14.99 -12.04 -3.39
CA ARG A 78 15.80 -12.05 -2.15
C ARG A 78 16.81 -10.90 -2.11
N GLU A 79 17.38 -10.55 -3.25
CA GLU A 79 18.26 -9.38 -3.39
C GLU A 79 17.51 -8.08 -3.12
N GLY A 80 16.30 -7.93 -3.67
CA GLY A 80 15.42 -6.79 -3.41
C GLY A 80 15.05 -6.67 -1.93
N GLN A 81 14.72 -7.79 -1.25
CA GLN A 81 14.46 -7.79 0.19
C GLN A 81 15.70 -7.35 1.00
N ARG A 82 16.89 -7.80 0.59
CA ARG A 82 18.14 -7.39 1.23
C ARG A 82 18.39 -5.89 1.07
N VAL A 83 18.17 -5.34 -0.12
CA VAL A 83 18.31 -3.90 -0.38
C VAL A 83 17.31 -3.10 0.45
N MET A 84 16.04 -3.52 0.50
CA MET A 84 15.02 -2.85 1.31
C MET A 84 15.36 -2.86 2.81
N ASN A 85 15.97 -3.93 3.31
CA ASN A 85 16.41 -4.03 4.71
C ASN A 85 17.68 -3.21 5.02
N LEU A 86 18.45 -2.79 4.01
CA LEU A 86 19.61 -1.90 4.19
C LEU A 86 19.21 -0.43 4.27
N ILE A 87 17.97 -0.09 3.93
CA ILE A 87 17.46 1.28 4.04
C ILE A 87 17.00 1.50 5.48
N ASP A 88 17.84 2.13 6.30
CA ASP A 88 17.54 2.41 7.72
C ASP A 88 16.53 3.55 7.87
N ASP A 89 16.60 4.56 7.01
CA ASP A 89 15.74 5.73 7.02
C ASP A 89 14.37 5.49 6.38
N GLN A 90 13.42 6.39 6.67
CA GLN A 90 12.10 6.37 6.06
C GLN A 90 12.21 6.57 4.54
N LEU A 91 11.71 5.62 3.77
CA LEU A 91 11.65 5.71 2.32
C LEU A 91 10.44 6.58 1.90
N THR A 92 10.70 7.54 1.01
CA THR A 92 9.64 8.30 0.36
C THR A 92 9.71 8.06 -1.15
N ILE A 93 8.65 7.51 -1.72
CA ILE A 93 8.51 7.34 -3.17
C ILE A 93 7.66 8.51 -3.66
N THR A 94 8.25 9.38 -4.50
CA THR A 94 7.52 10.50 -5.10
C THR A 94 7.24 10.17 -6.56
N MET A 95 5.96 10.16 -6.92
CA MET A 95 5.49 9.93 -8.27
C MET A 95 5.18 11.29 -8.92
N TYR A 96 5.93 11.63 -9.94
CA TYR A 96 5.75 12.88 -10.72
C TYR A 96 4.85 12.61 -11.91
N VAL A 97 3.70 13.26 -11.97
CA VAL A 97 2.67 13.03 -12.99
C VAL A 97 2.54 14.25 -13.87
N ASN A 98 3.00 14.13 -15.13
CA ASN A 98 2.83 15.19 -16.13
C ASN A 98 1.47 15.04 -16.82
N LEU A 99 0.55 15.99 -16.59
CA LEU A 99 -0.81 15.96 -17.13
C LEU A 99 -0.85 15.89 -18.67
N LEU A 100 0.16 16.48 -19.34
CA LEU A 100 0.22 16.51 -20.81
C LEU A 100 0.75 15.21 -21.43
N ASP A 101 1.29 14.30 -20.62
CA ASP A 101 1.79 13.01 -21.08
C ASP A 101 0.67 11.97 -21.24
N LYS A 102 0.81 11.05 -22.21
CA LYS A 102 -0.15 9.96 -22.44
C LYS A 102 -0.26 9.00 -21.26
N SER A 103 0.78 8.89 -20.46
CA SER A 103 0.81 8.06 -19.25
C SER A 103 0.18 8.71 -18.03
N ALA A 104 -0.18 10.01 -18.10
CA ALA A 104 -0.79 10.75 -17.00
C ALA A 104 -1.96 10.01 -16.32
N PRO A 105 -2.90 9.38 -17.07
CA PRO A 105 -4.03 8.69 -16.43
C PRO A 105 -3.62 7.65 -15.40
N ALA A 106 -2.48 6.97 -15.60
CA ALA A 106 -1.98 5.96 -14.65
C ALA A 106 -1.59 6.57 -13.29
N GLY A 107 -1.16 7.83 -13.26
CA GLY A 107 -0.77 8.54 -12.05
C GLY A 107 -1.88 9.37 -11.39
N MET A 108 -3.05 9.51 -12.01
CA MET A 108 -4.15 10.32 -11.49
C MET A 108 -4.74 9.75 -10.19
N PRO A 109 -5.43 10.59 -9.38
CA PRO A 109 -5.98 10.18 -8.08
C PRO A 109 -6.83 8.91 -8.13
N GLU A 110 -7.57 8.69 -9.20
CA GLU A 110 -8.42 7.52 -9.40
C GLU A 110 -7.63 6.21 -9.45
N ASN A 111 -6.40 6.25 -9.94
CA ASN A 111 -5.53 5.09 -10.11
C ASN A 111 -4.51 4.90 -8.95
N GLN A 112 -4.49 5.79 -7.96
CA GLN A 112 -3.57 5.70 -6.82
C GLN A 112 -3.68 4.37 -6.06
N MET A 113 -4.90 3.85 -5.91
CA MET A 113 -5.12 2.56 -5.25
C MET A 113 -4.58 1.38 -6.06
N SER A 114 -4.59 1.49 -7.39
CA SER A 114 -3.96 0.48 -8.28
C SER A 114 -2.44 0.53 -8.14
N ASN A 115 -1.86 1.72 -8.18
CA ASN A 115 -0.42 1.93 -8.00
C ASN A 115 0.06 1.43 -6.63
N LEU A 116 -0.71 1.73 -5.57
CA LEU A 116 -0.42 1.23 -4.23
C LEU A 116 -0.44 -0.32 -4.19
N ARG A 117 -1.34 -0.95 -4.94
CA ARG A 117 -1.42 -2.41 -5.04
C ARG A 117 -0.18 -3.01 -5.72
N GLU A 118 0.32 -2.36 -6.76
CA GLU A 118 1.56 -2.78 -7.45
C GLU A 118 2.79 -2.62 -6.58
N LEU A 119 2.85 -1.55 -5.77
CA LEU A 119 3.92 -1.31 -4.81
C LEU A 119 3.83 -2.16 -3.54
N LYS A 120 2.69 -2.80 -3.29
CA LYS A 120 2.46 -3.58 -2.07
C LYS A 120 3.53 -4.65 -1.77
N PRO A 121 4.11 -5.38 -2.74
CA PRO A 121 5.20 -6.31 -2.48
C PRO A 121 6.43 -5.66 -1.83
N PHE A 122 6.75 -4.42 -2.22
CA PHE A 122 7.86 -3.65 -1.64
C PHE A 122 7.50 -3.07 -0.28
N LEU A 123 6.28 -2.52 -0.14
CA LEU A 123 5.80 -1.89 1.10
C LEU A 123 5.72 -2.88 2.27
N ARG A 124 5.60 -4.18 2.01
CA ARG A 124 5.63 -5.22 3.05
C ARG A 124 6.96 -5.28 3.79
N PHE A 125 8.06 -5.03 3.08
CA PHE A 125 9.41 -5.07 3.67
C PHE A 125 9.83 -3.72 4.25
N LYS A 126 9.12 -2.63 3.89
CA LYS A 126 9.35 -1.27 4.39
C LYS A 126 8.00 -0.58 4.65
N PRO A 127 7.28 -0.95 5.73
CA PRO A 127 5.91 -0.47 5.99
C PRO A 127 5.84 1.03 6.32
N ASP A 128 6.94 1.66 6.68
CA ASP A 128 7.07 3.10 6.94
C ASP A 128 7.30 3.94 5.66
N THR A 129 7.23 3.31 4.48
CA THR A 129 7.34 4.02 3.19
C THR A 129 6.16 4.96 2.98
N ARG A 130 6.46 6.20 2.59
CA ARG A 130 5.47 7.21 2.19
C ARG A 130 5.41 7.30 0.68
N LEU A 131 4.18 7.29 0.16
CA LEU A 131 3.91 7.55 -1.25
C LEU A 131 3.41 8.99 -1.40
N LYS A 132 4.08 9.79 -2.24
CA LYS A 132 3.74 11.18 -2.53
C LYS A 132 3.49 11.31 -4.03
N TYR A 133 2.46 12.06 -4.40
CA TYR A 133 2.18 12.41 -5.80
C TYR A 133 2.42 13.90 -5.98
N VAL A 134 3.06 14.26 -7.08
CA VAL A 134 3.29 15.65 -7.51
C VAL A 134 2.74 15.77 -8.92
N TYR A 135 1.73 16.60 -9.08
CA TYR A 135 1.06 16.82 -10.35
C TYR A 135 1.57 18.10 -10.97
N PHE A 136 1.91 18.05 -12.25
CA PHE A 136 2.42 19.19 -12.99
C PHE A 136 2.04 19.10 -14.47
N TYR A 137 2.29 20.15 -15.22
CA TYR A 137 2.20 20.15 -16.67
C TYR A 137 3.47 20.71 -17.29
N ASP A 138 4.04 20.01 -18.26
CA ASP A 138 5.22 20.44 -18.99
C ASP A 138 5.29 19.77 -20.36
N SER A 139 6.17 20.28 -21.22
CA SER A 139 6.44 19.69 -22.54
C SER A 139 6.88 18.24 -22.41
N THR A 140 6.38 17.38 -23.30
CA THR A 140 6.74 15.95 -23.32
C THR A 140 6.78 15.43 -24.75
N ASP A 141 7.68 14.49 -25.02
CA ASP A 141 7.78 13.79 -26.30
C ASP A 141 6.57 12.88 -26.56
N HIS A 142 5.87 12.49 -25.49
CA HIS A 142 4.70 11.61 -25.52
C HIS A 142 3.38 12.34 -25.25
N SER A 143 3.23 13.56 -25.79
CA SER A 143 2.05 14.38 -25.58
C SER A 143 0.74 13.66 -25.89
N ARG A 144 -0.28 13.89 -25.07
CA ARG A 144 -1.68 13.49 -25.28
C ARG A 144 -2.29 14.18 -26.52
N PHE A 145 -1.80 15.37 -26.85
CA PHE A 145 -2.32 16.15 -27.97
C PHE A 145 -1.59 15.87 -29.27
N ARG A 146 -2.32 15.97 -30.38
CA ARG A 146 -1.80 15.85 -31.75
C ARG A 146 -2.36 16.97 -32.63
N GLY A 147 -1.62 17.32 -33.67
CA GLY A 147 -2.07 18.32 -34.68
C GLY A 147 -2.14 19.74 -34.09
N ALA A 148 -3.18 20.49 -34.43
CA ALA A 148 -3.34 21.89 -34.08
C ALA A 148 -3.37 22.17 -32.56
N THR A 149 -3.87 21.22 -31.77
CA THR A 149 -3.93 21.38 -30.31
C THR A 149 -2.55 21.25 -29.66
N ALA A 150 -1.63 20.50 -30.26
CA ALA A 150 -0.25 20.36 -29.78
C ALA A 150 0.59 21.67 -29.95
N SER A 151 0.14 22.58 -30.81
CA SER A 151 0.79 23.88 -31.02
C SER A 151 0.31 25.01 -30.08
N LEU A 152 -0.69 24.73 -29.24
CA LEU A 152 -1.16 25.67 -28.22
C LEU A 152 -0.12 25.83 -27.09
N PRO A 153 -0.11 26.97 -26.38
CA PRO A 153 0.68 27.16 -25.18
C PRO A 153 0.37 26.06 -24.15
N LEU A 154 1.39 25.58 -23.41
CA LEU A 154 1.26 24.47 -22.45
C LEU A 154 0.11 24.68 -21.44
N ARG A 155 -0.05 25.94 -20.98
CA ARG A 155 -1.13 26.30 -20.06
C ARG A 155 -2.52 26.11 -20.68
N GLU A 156 -2.70 26.44 -21.95
CA GLU A 156 -3.98 26.24 -22.64
C GLU A 156 -4.27 24.76 -22.88
N GLN A 157 -3.24 23.98 -23.17
CA GLN A 157 -3.35 22.52 -23.25
C GLN A 157 -3.80 21.93 -21.91
N MET A 158 -3.19 22.37 -20.80
CA MET A 158 -3.54 21.95 -19.44
C MET A 158 -4.98 22.34 -19.12
N LEU A 159 -5.39 23.59 -19.34
CA LEU A 159 -6.75 24.06 -19.07
C LEU A 159 -7.80 23.27 -19.84
N LYS A 160 -7.50 22.88 -21.08
CA LYS A 160 -8.41 22.07 -21.89
C LYS A 160 -8.62 20.68 -21.30
N ILE A 161 -7.56 20.04 -20.80
CA ILE A 161 -7.71 18.73 -20.12
C ILE A 161 -8.50 18.91 -18.82
N CYS A 162 -8.22 19.96 -18.05
CA CYS A 162 -8.93 20.24 -16.81
C CYS A 162 -10.43 20.44 -17.04
N ASP A 163 -10.82 21.14 -18.12
CA ASP A 163 -12.21 21.33 -18.50
C ASP A 163 -12.86 20.02 -18.98
N ASP A 164 -12.15 19.23 -19.78
CA ASP A 164 -12.64 17.94 -20.30
C ASP A 164 -12.78 16.84 -19.20
N GLU A 165 -11.91 16.86 -18.20
CA GLU A 165 -11.82 15.83 -17.13
C GLU A 165 -12.35 16.33 -15.76
N ASP A 166 -12.93 17.56 -15.70
CA ASP A 166 -13.45 18.19 -14.47
C ASP A 166 -12.41 18.27 -13.34
N LEU A 167 -11.18 18.70 -13.72
CA LEU A 167 -10.05 18.83 -12.80
C LEU A 167 -9.82 20.30 -12.42
N ASP A 168 -9.36 20.52 -11.18
CA ASP A 168 -8.98 21.86 -10.73
C ASP A 168 -7.59 22.23 -11.28
N PRO A 169 -7.47 23.31 -12.11
CA PRO A 169 -6.20 23.77 -12.64
C PRO A 169 -5.17 24.17 -11.58
N GLU A 170 -5.59 24.61 -10.39
CA GLU A 170 -4.70 25.01 -9.30
C GLU A 170 -3.95 23.81 -8.68
N PHE A 171 -4.38 22.61 -8.98
CA PHE A 171 -3.76 21.38 -8.49
C PHE A 171 -2.43 21.06 -9.20
N PHE A 172 -2.17 21.66 -10.36
CA PHE A 172 -1.03 21.34 -11.19
C PHE A 172 0.04 22.43 -11.12
N LEU A 173 1.26 22.01 -10.77
CA LEU A 173 2.43 22.90 -10.78
C LEU A 173 2.78 23.32 -12.21
N SER A 174 3.17 24.59 -12.35
CA SER A 174 3.68 25.13 -13.62
C SER A 174 5.06 24.55 -13.97
N PRO A 175 5.50 24.65 -15.25
CA PRO A 175 6.83 24.23 -15.66
C PRO A 175 7.95 24.88 -14.83
N GLU A 176 7.81 26.15 -14.47
CA GLU A 176 8.81 26.88 -13.68
C GLU A 176 8.89 26.38 -12.24
N GLU A 177 7.76 25.98 -11.66
CA GLU A 177 7.68 25.45 -10.29
C GLU A 177 8.26 24.04 -10.19
N ILE A 178 7.94 23.17 -11.15
CA ILE A 178 8.47 21.82 -11.13
C ILE A 178 9.97 21.78 -11.41
N HIS A 179 10.48 22.60 -12.34
CA HIS A 179 11.91 22.71 -12.65
C HIS A 179 12.75 23.28 -11.49
N ARG A 180 12.13 23.97 -10.52
CA ARG A 180 12.81 24.35 -9.26
C ARG A 180 12.93 23.19 -8.29
N GLN A 181 12.05 22.19 -8.37
CA GLN A 181 12.01 21.06 -7.44
C GLN A 181 12.84 19.88 -7.93
N ILE A 182 12.89 19.65 -9.24
CA ILE A 182 13.57 18.50 -9.86
C ILE A 182 14.12 18.87 -11.22
N ASP A 183 15.28 18.30 -11.56
CA ASP A 183 15.84 18.39 -12.91
C ASP A 183 15.26 17.29 -13.81
N LEU A 184 14.18 17.64 -14.51
CA LEU A 184 13.50 16.73 -15.44
C LEU A 184 14.32 16.36 -16.67
N THR A 185 15.39 17.14 -16.99
CA THR A 185 16.25 16.86 -18.15
C THR A 185 17.15 15.67 -17.89
N SER A 186 17.65 15.50 -16.67
CA SER A 186 18.48 14.36 -16.27
C SER A 186 17.72 13.06 -16.17
N GLU A 187 16.45 13.11 -15.77
CA GLU A 187 15.55 11.94 -15.59
C GLU A 187 14.87 11.52 -16.91
N GLY A 188 15.12 12.25 -18.01
CA GLY A 188 14.62 11.90 -19.34
C GLY A 188 13.09 12.07 -19.51
N ASN A 189 12.46 12.91 -18.70
CA ASN A 189 11.03 13.28 -18.81
C ASN A 189 10.06 12.07 -18.98
N ARG A 190 10.45 10.91 -18.46
CA ARG A 190 9.67 9.69 -18.50
C ARG A 190 9.06 9.40 -17.12
N MET A 191 7.78 9.06 -17.09
CA MET A 191 7.24 8.33 -15.95
C MET A 191 7.91 6.97 -15.87
N ILE A 192 8.59 6.67 -14.79
CA ILE A 192 9.12 5.35 -14.45
C ILE A 192 8.03 4.57 -13.74
#